data_8a20d2f652c1970e393b98610ee54b04
#
_entry.id   8a20d2f652c1970e393b98610ee54b04
#
_cell.length_a   1.000
_cell.length_b   1.000
_cell.length_c   1.000
_cell.angle_alpha   90.00
_cell.angle_beta   90.00
_cell.angle_gamma   90.00
#
_symmetry.space_group_name_H-M   'P 1'
#
loop_
_entity.id
_entity.type
_entity.pdbx_description
1 polymer ?
#
loop_
_entity_poly.entity_id
_entity_poly.type
_entity_poly.pdbx_seq_one_letter_code
_entity_poly.pdbx_strand_id
1 'polypeptide(L)'
;FVETSEAKMFTADDLLDASRNMTVDSIASAVITVDEAISADEATALSGVSVVINDEKYTIESSASGAAGAATITLTEAPSSAPSDGDIIYPGDAGAAGSPVASTLVFGKNAYGVIELESGNLHSIIKPKGSAGTSDPLEQISTIGWKVDGFVSKVLQSLWLLRIEHCVSE
;
A
#
# COMPACT_ATOMS: atom_id res chain seq x y z
N PHE A 1 -1.43 24.27 -4.97
CA PHE A 1 -2.13 22.98 -4.93
C PHE A 1 -2.07 22.36 -6.32
N VAL A 2 -1.68 21.11 -6.39
CA VAL A 2 -1.66 20.35 -7.65
C VAL A 2 -2.50 19.11 -7.43
N GLU A 3 -3.55 18.98 -8.21
CA GLU A 3 -4.38 17.79 -8.26
C GLU A 3 -3.92 16.92 -9.42
N THR A 4 -3.84 15.62 -9.19
CA THR A 4 -3.41 14.66 -10.20
C THR A 4 -4.24 13.39 -10.13
N SER A 5 -4.68 12.90 -11.29
CA SER A 5 -5.33 11.59 -11.42
C SER A 5 -4.38 10.41 -11.17
N GLU A 6 -3.07 10.69 -11.13
CA GLU A 6 -2.04 9.71 -10.80
C GLU A 6 -1.86 9.50 -9.27
N ALA A 7 -2.61 10.25 -8.44
CA ALA A 7 -2.61 10.02 -7.00
C ALA A 7 -3.10 8.60 -6.71
N LYS A 8 -2.26 7.82 -6.05
CA LYS A 8 -2.64 6.46 -5.67
C LYS A 8 -3.74 6.50 -4.63
N MET A 9 -4.81 5.79 -4.93
CA MET A 9 -5.82 5.39 -3.96
C MET A 9 -5.53 3.93 -3.59
N PHE A 10 -5.62 3.61 -2.31
CA PHE A 10 -5.46 2.23 -1.84
C PHE A 10 -6.58 1.88 -0.88
N THR A 11 -6.90 0.61 -0.89
CA THR A 11 -7.82 -0.02 0.06
C THR A 11 -7.04 -1.16 0.69
N ALA A 12 -7.12 -1.30 2.00
CA ALA A 12 -6.51 -2.44 2.67
C ALA A 12 -7.23 -3.72 2.24
N ASP A 13 -6.47 -4.79 2.07
CA ASP A 13 -7.03 -6.11 1.81
C ASP A 13 -7.84 -6.60 3.03
N ASP A 14 -8.79 -7.47 2.79
CA ASP A 14 -9.56 -8.11 3.83
C ASP A 14 -8.65 -9.06 4.63
N LEU A 15 -8.86 -9.17 5.94
CA LEU A 15 -8.07 -10.07 6.78
C LEU A 15 -8.43 -11.53 6.51
N LEU A 16 -9.69 -11.81 6.23
CA LEU A 16 -10.21 -13.13 5.91
C LEU A 16 -11.00 -13.09 4.60
N ASP A 17 -11.08 -14.21 3.91
CA ASP A 17 -11.84 -14.33 2.65
C ASP A 17 -13.33 -13.94 2.81
N ALA A 18 -13.89 -14.23 3.98
CA ALA A 18 -15.29 -13.97 4.28
C ALA A 18 -15.54 -12.67 5.06
N SER A 19 -14.50 -12.04 5.61
CA SER A 19 -14.63 -10.89 6.49
C SER A 19 -13.42 -9.96 6.42
N ARG A 20 -13.68 -8.67 6.30
CA ARG A 20 -12.65 -7.64 6.36
C ARG A 20 -11.93 -7.60 7.71
N ASN A 21 -12.67 -7.76 8.78
CA ASN A 21 -12.23 -7.63 10.16
C ASN A 21 -12.32 -8.97 10.88
N MET A 22 -11.62 -9.09 11.99
CA MET A 22 -11.79 -10.16 12.96
C MET A 22 -12.28 -9.56 14.28
N THR A 23 -12.90 -10.40 15.12
CA THR A 23 -13.41 -10.03 16.43
C THR A 23 -12.66 -10.81 17.51
N VAL A 24 -12.29 -10.15 18.59
CA VAL A 24 -11.60 -10.76 19.72
C VAL A 24 -12.59 -11.57 20.55
N ASP A 25 -12.31 -12.84 20.76
CA ASP A 25 -12.98 -13.69 21.78
C ASP A 25 -12.24 -13.57 23.12
N SER A 26 -10.94 -13.81 23.10
CA SER A 26 -10.12 -13.73 24.31
C SER A 26 -8.66 -13.45 23.98
N ILE A 27 -7.90 -13.00 24.98
CA ILE A 27 -6.47 -12.73 24.86
C ILE A 27 -5.66 -13.34 26.00
N ALA A 28 -4.50 -13.89 25.65
CA ALA A 28 -3.48 -14.36 26.59
C ALA A 28 -2.11 -13.81 26.17
N SER A 29 -1.70 -12.69 26.78
CA SER A 29 -0.46 -11.98 26.42
C SER A 29 -0.49 -11.50 24.96
N ALA A 30 0.34 -12.03 24.07
CA ALA A 30 0.38 -11.70 22.66
C ALA A 30 -0.51 -12.61 21.78
N VAL A 31 -1.17 -13.63 22.36
CA VAL A 31 -2.02 -14.57 21.63
C VAL A 31 -3.47 -14.16 21.79
N ILE A 32 -4.14 -13.92 20.69
CA ILE A 32 -5.56 -13.55 20.63
C ILE A 32 -6.32 -14.70 20.00
N THR A 33 -7.37 -15.17 20.66
CA THR A 33 -8.38 -16.05 20.08
C THR A 33 -9.42 -15.17 19.40
N VAL A 34 -9.84 -15.55 18.20
CA VAL A 34 -10.82 -14.79 17.42
C VAL A 34 -12.13 -15.57 17.25
N ASP A 35 -13.22 -14.82 17.13
CA ASP A 35 -14.56 -15.40 16.96
C ASP A 35 -14.74 -16.06 15.59
N GLU A 36 -14.01 -15.61 14.58
CA GLU A 36 -14.10 -16.12 13.23
C GLU A 36 -13.33 -17.43 13.08
N ALA A 37 -13.78 -18.25 12.14
CA ALA A 37 -13.00 -19.39 11.69
C ALA A 37 -11.90 -18.93 10.76
N ILE A 38 -10.70 -19.48 10.95
CA ILE A 38 -9.54 -19.23 10.07
C ILE A 38 -9.16 -20.54 9.38
N SER A 39 -9.16 -20.58 8.09
CA SER A 39 -8.68 -21.70 7.29
C SER A 39 -7.15 -21.83 7.34
N ALA A 40 -6.59 -22.92 6.87
CA ALA A 40 -5.14 -23.12 6.85
C ALA A 40 -4.43 -22.17 5.88
N ASP A 41 -5.08 -21.83 4.77
CA ASP A 41 -4.53 -20.91 3.76
C ASP A 41 -4.54 -19.47 4.28
N GLU A 42 -5.65 -19.02 4.90
CA GLU A 42 -5.76 -17.72 5.56
C GLU A 42 -4.75 -17.58 6.72
N ALA A 43 -4.58 -18.63 7.52
CA ALA A 43 -3.59 -18.63 8.60
C ALA A 43 -2.17 -18.40 8.07
N THR A 44 -1.84 -18.95 6.92
CA THR A 44 -0.56 -18.73 6.27
C THR A 44 -0.44 -17.30 5.73
N ALA A 45 -1.51 -16.77 5.14
CA ALA A 45 -1.56 -15.43 4.57
C ALA A 45 -1.49 -14.33 5.63
N LEU A 46 -2.05 -14.55 6.82
CA LEU A 46 -2.04 -13.58 7.92
C LEU A 46 -0.65 -13.33 8.54
N SER A 47 0.32 -14.20 8.32
CA SER A 47 1.68 -14.00 8.86
C SER A 47 2.34 -12.77 8.24
N GLY A 48 2.81 -11.86 9.07
CA GLY A 48 3.43 -10.58 8.68
C GLY A 48 2.42 -9.47 8.35
N VAL A 49 1.12 -9.73 8.41
CA VAL A 49 0.07 -8.73 8.16
C VAL A 49 0.00 -7.74 9.33
N SER A 50 -0.17 -6.47 9.01
CA SER A 50 -0.41 -5.43 10.01
C SER A 50 -1.88 -5.35 10.38
N VAL A 51 -2.16 -5.20 11.65
CA VAL A 51 -3.52 -5.04 12.20
C VAL A 51 -3.58 -3.87 13.17
N VAL A 52 -4.75 -3.31 13.35
CA VAL A 52 -5.03 -2.28 14.36
C VAL A 52 -6.04 -2.83 15.36
N ILE A 53 -5.70 -2.72 16.64
CA ILE A 53 -6.53 -3.11 17.78
C ILE A 53 -6.47 -1.96 18.78
N ASN A 54 -7.62 -1.46 19.21
CA ASN A 54 -7.70 -0.33 20.16
C ASN A 54 -6.85 0.88 19.73
N ASP A 55 -6.93 1.24 18.44
CA ASP A 55 -6.21 2.36 17.81
C ASP A 55 -4.66 2.22 17.79
N GLU A 56 -4.13 1.06 18.18
CA GLU A 56 -2.69 0.78 18.10
C GLU A 56 -2.40 -0.25 17.00
N LYS A 57 -1.30 -0.06 16.28
CA LYS A 57 -0.89 -0.90 15.16
C LYS A 57 0.05 -2.00 15.63
N TYR A 58 -0.28 -3.24 15.30
CA TYR A 58 0.51 -4.44 15.58
C TYR A 58 0.81 -5.21 14.29
N THR A 59 1.71 -6.17 14.38
CA THR A 59 1.99 -7.11 13.29
C THR A 59 1.71 -8.53 13.78
N ILE A 60 1.04 -9.31 12.96
CA ILE A 60 0.82 -10.73 13.23
C ILE A 60 2.11 -11.49 12.96
N GLU A 61 2.68 -12.11 13.98
CA GLU A 61 3.86 -12.98 13.85
C GLU A 61 3.47 -14.32 13.22
N SER A 62 2.39 -14.91 13.73
CA SER A 62 1.87 -16.19 13.26
C SER A 62 0.37 -16.30 13.55
N SER A 63 -0.31 -17.21 12.85
CA SER A 63 -1.68 -17.55 13.16
C SER A 63 -1.91 -19.06 13.05
N ALA A 64 -2.90 -19.56 13.75
CA ALA A 64 -3.32 -20.95 13.71
C ALA A 64 -4.76 -21.05 13.23
N SER A 65 -4.97 -21.91 12.22
CA SER A 65 -6.31 -22.22 11.73
C SER A 65 -7.16 -22.89 12.81
N GLY A 66 -8.43 -22.60 12.78
CA GLY A 66 -9.40 -23.16 13.73
C GLY A 66 -10.84 -22.87 13.35
N ALA A 67 -11.76 -23.52 14.01
CA ALA A 67 -13.17 -23.16 13.94
C ALA A 67 -13.43 -21.83 14.64
N ALA A 68 -14.60 -21.26 14.46
CA ALA A 68 -15.05 -20.06 15.15
C ALA A 68 -14.87 -20.19 16.68
N GLY A 69 -14.26 -19.19 17.31
CA GLY A 69 -13.93 -19.19 18.73
C GLY A 69 -12.75 -20.09 19.13
N ALA A 70 -11.99 -20.64 18.16
CA ALA A 70 -10.84 -21.50 18.42
C ALA A 70 -9.60 -21.18 17.55
N ALA A 71 -9.75 -20.35 16.55
CA ALA A 71 -8.63 -19.84 15.76
C ALA A 71 -7.84 -18.80 16.55
N THR A 72 -6.53 -18.74 16.35
CA THR A 72 -5.67 -17.79 17.09
C THR A 72 -4.75 -17.02 16.17
N ILE A 73 -4.46 -15.79 16.55
CA ILE A 73 -3.39 -14.98 16.01
C ILE A 73 -2.40 -14.65 17.11
N THR A 74 -1.12 -14.65 16.79
CA THR A 74 -0.05 -14.26 17.71
C THR A 74 0.56 -12.98 17.19
N LEU A 75 0.58 -11.94 18.01
CA LEU A 75 1.21 -10.66 17.68
C LEU A 75 2.71 -10.70 18.00
N THR A 76 3.49 -9.86 17.31
CA THR A 76 4.95 -9.71 17.59
C THR A 76 5.22 -9.19 18.98
N GLU A 77 4.26 -8.46 19.57
CA GLU A 77 4.32 -7.93 20.93
C GLU A 77 2.92 -7.95 21.56
N ALA A 78 2.87 -8.03 22.88
CA ALA A 78 1.59 -7.99 23.59
C ALA A 78 0.99 -6.57 23.51
N PRO A 79 -0.33 -6.44 23.29
CA PRO A 79 -0.99 -5.15 23.30
C PRO A 79 -0.75 -4.38 24.60
N SER A 80 -0.50 -3.07 24.49
CA SER A 80 -0.29 -2.17 25.64
C SER A 80 -1.56 -2.08 26.50
N SER A 81 -2.73 -2.16 25.86
CA SER A 81 -4.05 -2.31 26.47
C SER A 81 -4.66 -3.62 25.98
N ALA A 82 -4.92 -4.54 26.90
CA ALA A 82 -5.53 -5.82 26.55
C ALA A 82 -6.92 -5.58 25.92
N PRO A 83 -7.16 -6.06 24.70
CA PRO A 83 -8.48 -5.99 24.11
C PRO A 83 -9.48 -6.87 24.87
N SER A 84 -10.73 -6.45 24.83
CA SER A 84 -11.86 -7.14 25.43
C SER A 84 -12.56 -8.03 24.41
N ASP A 85 -13.33 -8.98 24.91
CA ASP A 85 -14.26 -9.76 24.09
C ASP A 85 -15.20 -8.82 23.28
N GLY A 86 -15.30 -9.05 22.00
CA GLY A 86 -16.06 -8.23 21.06
C GLY A 86 -15.31 -7.04 20.44
N ASP A 87 -14.07 -6.75 20.86
CA ASP A 87 -13.24 -5.71 20.20
C ASP A 87 -12.89 -6.12 18.79
N ILE A 88 -12.86 -5.15 17.88
CA ILE A 88 -12.63 -5.40 16.46
C ILE A 88 -11.15 -5.24 16.11
N ILE A 89 -10.64 -6.22 15.38
CA ILE A 89 -9.31 -6.20 14.76
C ILE A 89 -9.47 -5.76 13.32
N TYR A 90 -8.92 -4.59 12.99
CA TYR A 90 -8.95 -4.02 11.64
C TYR A 90 -7.66 -4.32 10.88
N PRO A 91 -7.70 -4.38 9.53
CA PRO A 91 -6.48 -4.32 8.74
C PRO A 91 -5.66 -3.07 9.08
N GLY A 92 -4.37 -3.22 9.27
CA GLY A 92 -3.49 -2.13 9.74
C GLY A 92 -2.99 -1.19 8.65
N ASP A 93 -3.33 -1.47 7.39
CA ASP A 93 -2.95 -0.64 6.25
C ASP A 93 -4.00 0.42 5.94
N ALA A 94 -3.63 1.38 5.09
CA ALA A 94 -4.53 2.45 4.68
C ALA A 94 -5.79 1.88 4.01
N GLY A 95 -6.94 2.45 4.31
CA GLY A 95 -8.23 1.98 3.77
C GLY A 95 -8.85 0.81 4.54
N ALA A 96 -8.49 0.62 5.80
CA ALA A 96 -8.99 -0.45 6.67
C ALA A 96 -10.52 -0.58 6.72
N ALA A 97 -11.25 0.54 6.62
CA ALA A 97 -12.71 0.54 6.59
C ALA A 97 -13.32 0.16 5.22
N GLY A 98 -12.51 -0.24 4.24
CA GLY A 98 -12.97 -0.55 2.89
C GLY A 98 -13.18 0.68 2.00
N SER A 99 -13.02 1.88 2.52
CA SER A 99 -13.06 3.12 1.73
C SER A 99 -11.70 3.38 1.09
N PRO A 100 -11.64 3.80 -0.18
CA PRO A 100 -10.39 4.17 -0.81
C PRO A 100 -9.75 5.35 -0.09
N VAL A 101 -8.44 5.29 0.08
CA VAL A 101 -7.65 6.32 0.75
C VAL A 101 -6.79 7.04 -0.28
N ALA A 102 -6.94 8.34 -0.34
CA ALA A 102 -6.08 9.22 -1.12
C ALA A 102 -4.93 9.74 -0.24
N SER A 103 -3.75 9.91 -0.82
CA SER A 103 -2.62 10.50 -0.12
C SER A 103 -2.31 11.88 -0.64
N THR A 104 -2.30 12.86 0.28
CA THR A 104 -1.81 14.21 0.01
C THR A 104 -0.38 14.34 0.52
N LEU A 105 0.54 14.73 -0.34
CA LEU A 105 1.93 14.97 0.02
C LEU A 105 2.14 16.46 0.23
N VAL A 106 2.62 16.82 1.42
CA VAL A 106 3.05 18.18 1.75
C VAL A 106 4.57 18.15 1.90
N PHE A 107 5.26 18.95 1.13
CA PHE A 107 6.72 18.98 1.17
C PHE A 107 7.27 20.41 1.13
N GLY A 108 8.29 20.64 1.93
CA GLY A 108 9.02 21.89 1.99
C GLY A 108 10.11 21.97 0.93
N LYS A 109 10.74 23.13 0.85
CA LYS A 109 11.92 23.34 -0.02
C LYS A 109 13.03 22.36 0.38
N ASN A 110 13.61 21.67 -0.61
CA ASN A 110 14.68 20.67 -0.43
C ASN A 110 14.22 19.37 0.31
N ALA A 111 12.93 19.08 0.38
CA ALA A 111 12.44 17.81 0.93
C ALA A 111 12.92 16.61 0.10
N TYR A 112 12.92 16.75 -1.21
CA TYR A 112 13.48 15.76 -2.14
C TYR A 112 14.29 16.45 -3.25
N GLY A 113 15.20 15.71 -3.83
CA GLY A 113 16.00 16.14 -4.97
C GLY A 113 15.85 15.18 -6.13
N VAL A 114 15.94 15.72 -7.31
CA VAL A 114 16.00 14.99 -8.57
C VAL A 114 17.35 15.26 -9.18
N ILE A 115 18.07 14.20 -9.53
CA ILE A 115 19.35 14.30 -10.23
C ILE A 115 19.09 13.95 -11.68
N GLU A 116 19.37 14.86 -12.57
CA GLU A 116 19.41 14.64 -14.01
C GLU A 116 20.86 14.54 -14.44
N LEU A 117 21.24 13.45 -15.11
CA LEU A 117 22.52 13.37 -15.79
C LEU A 117 22.45 14.22 -17.07
N GLU A 118 23.58 14.76 -17.51
CA GLU A 118 23.68 15.70 -18.64
C GLU A 118 23.04 15.17 -19.96
N SER A 119 22.89 13.84 -20.07
CA SER A 119 22.19 13.17 -21.18
C SER A 119 20.82 12.60 -20.79
N GLY A 120 20.37 12.83 -19.55
CA GLY A 120 19.22 12.14 -18.93
C GLY A 120 17.87 12.81 -19.07
N ASN A 121 17.80 13.91 -19.79
CA ASN A 121 16.53 14.62 -20.00
C ASN A 121 15.53 13.80 -20.82
N LEU A 122 14.24 14.07 -20.60
CA LEU A 122 13.20 13.51 -21.44
C LEU A 122 13.37 14.01 -22.89
N HIS A 123 13.77 13.10 -23.77
CA HIS A 123 13.85 13.34 -25.20
C HIS A 123 12.59 12.82 -25.91
N SER A 124 11.88 13.69 -26.59
CA SER A 124 10.87 13.29 -27.54
C SER A 124 11.52 13.10 -28.92
N ILE A 125 11.34 11.92 -29.49
CA ILE A 125 11.90 11.58 -30.81
C ILE A 125 10.72 11.45 -31.77
N ILE A 126 10.60 12.38 -32.69
CA ILE A 126 9.55 12.35 -33.71
C ILE A 126 10.25 11.98 -35.03
N LYS A 127 9.86 10.87 -35.60
CA LYS A 127 10.28 10.46 -36.94
C LYS A 127 9.11 10.67 -37.91
N PRO A 128 9.25 11.61 -38.82
CA PRO A 128 8.21 11.86 -39.82
C PRO A 128 8.15 10.71 -40.85
N LYS A 129 7.11 10.69 -41.66
CA LYS A 129 6.98 9.77 -42.80
C LYS A 129 8.20 9.86 -43.71
N GLY A 130 8.63 8.72 -44.21
CA GLY A 130 9.85 8.63 -45.05
C GLY A 130 11.16 8.51 -44.27
N SER A 131 11.15 8.61 -42.94
CA SER A 131 12.37 8.51 -42.10
C SER A 131 12.85 7.07 -41.87
N ALA A 132 12.03 6.05 -42.16
CA ALA A 132 12.32 4.65 -41.95
C ALA A 132 13.05 3.96 -43.14
N GLY A 133 13.30 4.69 -44.21
CA GLY A 133 13.98 4.18 -45.39
C GLY A 133 13.30 2.93 -45.97
N THR A 134 14.07 1.86 -46.20
CA THR A 134 13.58 0.62 -46.80
C THR A 134 12.56 -0.14 -45.95
N SER A 135 12.40 0.21 -44.65
CA SER A 135 11.40 -0.44 -43.80
C SER A 135 9.99 0.15 -43.98
N ASP A 136 9.87 1.29 -44.64
CA ASP A 136 8.59 1.89 -45.03
C ASP A 136 8.69 2.45 -46.46
N PRO A 137 8.65 1.59 -47.46
CA PRO A 137 8.86 1.98 -48.87
C PRO A 137 7.71 2.82 -49.42
N LEU A 138 6.57 2.89 -48.73
CA LEU A 138 5.40 3.71 -49.10
C LEU A 138 5.31 5.02 -48.34
N GLU A 139 6.27 5.29 -47.42
CA GLU A 139 6.35 6.50 -46.60
C GLU A 139 5.06 6.82 -45.84
N GLN A 140 4.42 5.78 -45.30
CA GLN A 140 3.10 5.92 -44.64
C GLN A 140 3.19 6.01 -43.13
N ILE A 141 4.32 5.60 -42.52
CA ILE A 141 4.49 5.46 -41.08
C ILE A 141 5.24 6.65 -40.49
N SER A 142 4.67 7.28 -39.47
CA SER A 142 5.39 8.19 -38.56
C SER A 142 5.42 7.59 -37.17
N THR A 143 6.52 7.77 -36.45
CA THR A 143 6.65 7.25 -35.07
C THR A 143 7.03 8.35 -34.11
N ILE A 144 6.44 8.27 -32.90
CA ILE A 144 6.78 9.12 -31.76
C ILE A 144 7.32 8.21 -30.67
N GLY A 145 8.51 8.51 -30.18
CA GLY A 145 9.12 7.79 -29.05
C GLY A 145 9.59 8.80 -27.99
N TRP A 146 9.65 8.34 -26.77
CA TRP A 146 10.26 9.08 -25.69
C TRP A 146 11.40 8.25 -25.09
N LYS A 147 12.47 8.93 -24.75
CA LYS A 147 13.63 8.36 -24.08
C LYS A 147 13.97 9.21 -22.87
N VAL A 148 14.14 8.54 -21.74
CA VAL A 148 14.65 9.14 -20.50
C VAL A 148 15.81 8.28 -20.00
N ASP A 149 16.96 8.86 -19.79
CA ASP A 149 18.14 8.16 -19.27
C ASP A 149 18.63 8.90 -18.02
N GLY A 150 18.98 8.15 -16.97
CA GLY A 150 19.72 8.70 -15.83
C GLY A 150 18.93 9.60 -14.89
N PHE A 151 17.64 9.34 -14.70
CA PHE A 151 16.80 10.02 -13.74
C PHE A 151 16.84 9.30 -12.40
N VAL A 152 17.22 9.99 -11.34
CA VAL A 152 17.20 9.46 -9.96
C VAL A 152 16.58 10.50 -9.04
N SER A 153 15.61 10.07 -8.24
CA SER A 153 15.02 10.88 -7.18
C SER A 153 15.39 10.33 -5.80
N LYS A 154 15.67 11.22 -4.86
CA LYS A 154 16.00 10.86 -3.48
C LYS A 154 15.34 11.83 -2.51
N VAL A 155 14.77 11.29 -1.43
CA VAL A 155 14.35 12.11 -0.30
C VAL A 155 15.60 12.60 0.42
N LEU A 156 15.76 13.93 0.52
CA LEU A 156 16.90 14.59 1.14
C LEU A 156 16.65 14.84 2.62
N GLN A 157 15.42 15.26 2.96
CA GLN A 157 15.02 15.57 4.33
C GLN A 157 13.62 15.00 4.61
N SER A 158 13.57 13.88 5.30
CA SER A 158 12.31 13.20 5.63
C SER A 158 11.39 14.03 6.55
N LEU A 159 11.96 14.86 7.42
CA LEU A 159 11.21 15.75 8.32
C LEU A 159 10.44 16.86 7.58
N TRP A 160 10.79 17.14 6.33
CA TRP A 160 10.16 18.14 5.50
C TRP A 160 9.20 17.55 4.46
N LEU A 161 8.93 16.26 4.61
CA LEU A 161 7.98 15.51 3.79
C LEU A 161 6.91 14.93 4.73
N LEU A 162 5.66 15.36 4.55
CA LEU A 162 4.52 14.85 5.28
C LEU A 162 3.55 14.21 4.30
N ARG A 163 3.14 12.98 4.58
CA ARG A 163 2.05 12.31 3.87
C ARG A 163 0.81 12.33 4.76
N ILE A 164 -0.26 12.87 4.25
CA ILE A 164 -1.58 12.88 4.89
C ILE A 164 -2.45 11.89 4.14
N GLU A 165 -2.93 10.89 4.83
CA GLU A 165 -3.91 9.94 4.31
C GLU A 165 -5.31 10.40 4.70
N HIS A 166 -6.22 10.43 3.74
CA HIS A 166 -7.59 10.86 3.98
C HIS A 166 -8.56 10.12 3.06
N CYS A 167 -9.76 9.87 3.57
CA CYS A 167 -10.86 9.40 2.75
C CYS A 167 -11.46 10.58 1.97
N VAL A 168 -11.76 10.35 0.71
CA VAL A 168 -12.49 11.30 -0.13
C VAL A 168 -13.91 10.77 -0.27
N SER A 169 -14.89 11.53 0.19
CA SER A 169 -16.29 11.24 -0.16
C SER A 169 -16.55 11.75 -1.57
N GLU A 170 -17.01 10.88 -2.45
CA GLU A 170 -17.57 11.29 -3.74
C GLU A 170 -18.89 12.06 -3.54
#